data_f71527831dcb4ce35513ef76680d4301
#
_entry.id   f71527831dcb4ce35513ef76680d4301
#
_cell.length_a   1.000
_cell.length_b   1.000
_cell.length_c   1.000
_cell.angle_alpha   90.00
_cell.angle_beta   90.00
_cell.angle_gamma   90.00
#
_symmetry.space_group_name_H-M   'P 1'
#
loop_
_entity.id
_entity.type
_entity.pdbx_description
1 polymer ?
#
loop_
_entity_poly.entity_id
_entity_poly.type
_entity_poly.pdbx_seq_one_letter_code
_entity_poly.pdbx_strand_id
1 'polypeptide(L)'
;MYYQTFKVSNNGAMKIGMGTYVADVRQIRDMFLDKEYRLQVSRQTFYEKQVECEQEVEDIFGENEGVEFRNSMESMWEAIQNLSTNPESVVNRQLFIAQCESFIETAKNAYTAITKYQNGLNTEVAKQVKKVNDIADKIAALNKTIAEKEASGVENANDYRDQRNLLMDELAKYTYYTYNEDIDGKVQIYINNAPLVIETKAFHMKTESATQTGLYNVVWESNGFGDVYKQDEAYSTAKKTDTGTLYGILTARGNKNAVYSDVPQQPDPNDKKYLNADGSFNQTLYDTDYGKYKDKVELYNNTIGNSILTQAEAQFDLLINGVVTMLNDVFCPNLKDKNDDDRITIKSAVEGTTKDANGNDITFKLDTSKKYKLLDVTNSPVGADDDETIGTELFVRTGMSRYTKITLDHQVYSDSLSLIHISEPTRP
;
A
#
# COMPACT_ATOMS: atom_id res chain seq x y z
N MET A 1 52.38 10.62 -11.45
CA MET A 1 53.36 10.66 -12.54
C MET A 1 54.68 11.24 -11.99
N TYR A 2 55.82 10.57 -12.20
CA TYR A 2 57.11 11.02 -11.70
C TYR A 2 57.88 11.69 -12.83
N TYR A 3 58.38 12.90 -12.57
CA TYR A 3 59.24 13.62 -13.52
C TYR A 3 60.66 13.76 -12.92
N GLN A 4 61.68 13.59 -13.78
CA GLN A 4 63.05 13.92 -13.43
C GLN A 4 63.34 15.40 -13.74
N THR A 5 63.76 16.15 -12.75
CA THR A 5 64.15 17.55 -12.94
C THR A 5 65.66 17.67 -12.97
N PHE A 6 66.14 18.54 -13.84
CA PHE A 6 67.57 18.85 -13.99
C PHE A 6 67.74 20.37 -13.86
N LYS A 7 68.69 20.77 -13.05
CA LYS A 7 69.17 22.17 -13.00
C LYS A 7 70.39 22.32 -13.89
N VAL A 8 70.36 23.23 -14.86
CA VAL A 8 71.52 23.55 -15.69
C VAL A 8 72.36 24.55 -14.94
N SER A 9 73.62 24.21 -14.62
CA SER A 9 74.57 25.15 -14.05
C SER A 9 75.04 26.10 -15.13
N ASN A 10 75.17 27.41 -14.83
CA ASN A 10 75.62 28.47 -15.74
C ASN A 10 77.12 28.27 -16.26
N ASN A 11 77.86 27.25 -15.83
CA ASN A 11 79.19 26.94 -16.31
C ASN A 11 79.21 25.73 -17.29
N GLY A 12 78.16 25.54 -18.01
CA GLY A 12 78.21 24.89 -19.34
C GLY A 12 78.35 23.41 -19.42
N ALA A 13 78.57 22.58 -18.38
CA ALA A 13 78.88 21.21 -18.59
C ALA A 13 78.31 20.15 -17.67
N MET A 14 77.57 20.50 -16.63
CA MET A 14 77.03 19.51 -15.69
C MET A 14 75.50 19.64 -15.48
N LYS A 15 74.74 18.66 -16.00
CA LYS A 15 73.38 18.46 -15.59
C LYS A 15 73.30 17.74 -14.26
N ILE A 16 73.00 18.44 -13.19
CA ILE A 16 72.84 17.82 -11.88
C ILE A 16 71.37 17.40 -11.77
N GLY A 17 71.11 16.09 -11.60
CA GLY A 17 69.80 15.55 -11.29
C GLY A 17 69.35 16.03 -9.90
N MET A 18 68.24 16.69 -9.80
CA MET A 18 67.64 17.12 -8.53
C MET A 18 66.71 16.06 -7.92
N GLY A 19 66.82 14.82 -8.41
CA GLY A 19 65.97 13.73 -7.97
C GLY A 19 64.63 13.68 -8.74
N THR A 20 63.74 12.85 -8.26
CA THR A 20 62.39 12.71 -8.77
C THR A 20 61.39 13.40 -7.81
N TYR A 21 60.43 14.09 -8.33
CA TYR A 21 59.32 14.61 -7.54
C TYR A 21 58.02 14.12 -8.11
N VAL A 22 56.99 14.01 -7.23
CA VAL A 22 55.62 13.71 -7.64
C VAL A 22 55.05 15.00 -8.23
N ALA A 23 54.85 15.02 -9.54
CA ALA A 23 54.34 16.19 -10.23
C ALA A 23 52.81 16.30 -10.15
N ASP A 24 52.14 15.16 -10.14
CA ASP A 24 50.69 15.10 -10.10
C ASP A 24 50.22 13.75 -9.57
N VAL A 25 49.19 13.78 -8.73
CA VAL A 25 48.45 12.59 -8.26
C VAL A 25 47.04 12.72 -8.74
N ARG A 26 46.66 11.90 -9.70
CA ARG A 26 45.27 11.89 -10.22
C ARG A 26 44.54 10.62 -9.83
N GLN A 27 43.27 10.76 -9.58
CA GLN A 27 42.36 9.65 -9.39
C GLN A 27 42.10 8.94 -10.73
N ILE A 28 42.15 7.62 -10.74
CA ILE A 28 41.73 6.81 -11.88
C ILE A 28 40.44 6.09 -11.48
N ARG A 29 39.35 6.50 -12.05
CA ARG A 29 38.02 5.86 -11.85
C ARG A 29 37.40 5.49 -13.19
N ASP A 30 36.66 4.38 -13.20
CA ASP A 30 35.85 3.99 -14.33
C ASP A 30 34.40 4.45 -14.09
N MET A 31 34.00 5.52 -14.77
CA MET A 31 32.67 6.11 -14.61
C MET A 31 31.54 5.15 -15.02
N PHE A 32 31.81 4.19 -15.91
CA PHE A 32 30.81 3.21 -16.30
C PHE A 32 30.58 2.22 -15.15
N LEU A 33 31.64 1.68 -14.56
CA LEU A 33 31.54 0.80 -13.41
C LEU A 33 30.88 1.49 -12.20
N ASP A 34 31.22 2.76 -11.95
CA ASP A 34 30.60 3.54 -10.89
C ASP A 34 29.07 3.68 -11.10
N LYS A 35 28.64 3.95 -12.33
CA LYS A 35 27.19 4.06 -12.65
C LYS A 35 26.47 2.74 -12.49
N GLU A 36 27.05 1.66 -12.96
CA GLU A 36 26.47 0.31 -12.80
C GLU A 36 26.43 -0.13 -11.33
N TYR A 37 27.50 0.10 -10.58
CA TYR A 37 27.55 -0.20 -9.15
C TYR A 37 26.41 0.54 -8.42
N ARG A 38 26.26 1.85 -8.63
CA ARG A 38 25.21 2.68 -8.01
C ARG A 38 23.82 2.23 -8.39
N LEU A 39 23.62 1.83 -9.65
CA LEU A 39 22.35 1.26 -10.09
C LEU A 39 22.04 -0.06 -9.37
N GLN A 40 23.02 -0.96 -9.26
CA GLN A 40 22.81 -2.26 -8.59
C GLN A 40 22.58 -2.10 -7.08
N VAL A 41 23.32 -1.22 -6.43
CA VAL A 41 23.09 -0.89 -5.01
C VAL A 41 21.67 -0.32 -4.80
N SER A 42 21.24 0.57 -5.69
CA SER A 42 19.91 1.17 -5.63
C SER A 42 18.79 0.14 -5.81
N ARG A 43 18.97 -0.84 -6.71
CA ARG A 43 18.06 -1.98 -6.88
C ARG A 43 18.05 -2.88 -5.66
N GLN A 44 19.22 -3.23 -5.16
CA GLN A 44 19.34 -4.07 -3.98
C GLN A 44 18.54 -3.47 -2.81
N THR A 45 18.73 -2.19 -2.51
CA THR A 45 18.04 -1.54 -1.39
C THR A 45 16.54 -1.40 -1.60
N PHE A 46 16.08 -1.28 -2.86
CA PHE A 46 14.65 -1.32 -3.19
C PHE A 46 14.05 -2.68 -2.82
N TYR A 47 14.65 -3.78 -3.32
CA TYR A 47 14.12 -5.13 -3.06
C TYR A 47 14.31 -5.58 -1.62
N GLU A 48 15.40 -5.19 -0.95
CA GLU A 48 15.56 -5.42 0.50
C GLU A 48 14.40 -4.83 1.30
N LYS A 49 13.93 -3.63 0.92
CA LYS A 49 12.79 -2.99 1.58
C LYS A 49 11.46 -3.68 1.27
N GLN A 50 11.28 -4.20 0.05
CA GLN A 50 10.11 -5.02 -0.28
C GLN A 50 10.07 -6.29 0.60
N VAL A 51 11.18 -7.03 0.66
CA VAL A 51 11.30 -8.26 1.48
C VAL A 51 11.06 -7.96 2.97
N GLU A 52 11.62 -6.88 3.51
CA GLU A 52 11.36 -6.45 4.89
C GLU A 52 9.86 -6.23 5.15
N CYS A 53 9.17 -5.57 4.20
CA CYS A 53 7.73 -5.34 4.33
C CYS A 53 6.91 -6.63 4.21
N GLU A 54 7.29 -7.55 3.32
CA GLU A 54 6.65 -8.88 3.21
C GLU A 54 6.80 -9.67 4.50
N GLN A 55 8.00 -9.71 5.08
CA GLN A 55 8.26 -10.39 6.36
C GLN A 55 7.44 -9.81 7.49
N GLU A 56 7.32 -8.49 7.59
CA GLU A 56 6.48 -7.86 8.62
C GLU A 56 5.00 -8.21 8.46
N VAL A 57 4.50 -8.28 7.21
CA VAL A 57 3.13 -8.73 6.93
C VAL A 57 2.93 -10.19 7.34
N GLU A 58 3.90 -11.07 7.02
CA GLU A 58 3.88 -12.47 7.46
C GLU A 58 3.87 -12.60 8.99
N ASP A 59 4.69 -11.81 9.68
CA ASP A 59 4.75 -11.78 11.15
C ASP A 59 3.43 -11.29 11.77
N ILE A 60 2.78 -10.26 11.17
CA ILE A 60 1.48 -9.75 11.62
C ILE A 60 0.39 -10.83 11.51
N PHE A 61 0.39 -11.63 10.46
CA PHE A 61 -0.56 -12.73 10.31
C PHE A 61 -0.20 -13.96 11.15
N GLY A 62 0.96 -13.96 11.80
CA GLY A 62 1.38 -15.00 12.74
C GLY A 62 1.80 -16.31 12.11
N GLU A 63 2.26 -16.29 10.85
CA GLU A 63 2.69 -17.52 10.18
C GLU A 63 3.92 -18.16 10.82
N ASN A 64 4.76 -17.37 11.51
CA ASN A 64 6.00 -17.83 12.12
C ASN A 64 5.90 -18.23 13.61
N GLU A 65 4.93 -17.71 14.40
CA GLU A 65 4.88 -17.92 15.86
C GLU A 65 3.52 -18.34 16.43
N GLY A 66 2.67 -19.02 15.67
CA GLY A 66 1.47 -19.60 16.26
C GLY A 66 0.17 -18.93 15.90
N VAL A 67 0.09 -18.40 14.68
CA VAL A 67 -1.13 -18.49 13.87
C VAL A 67 -2.39 -18.04 14.60
N GLU A 68 -2.36 -16.93 15.31
CA GLU A 68 -3.52 -16.49 16.10
C GLU A 68 -4.77 -16.31 15.23
N PHE A 69 -4.63 -15.70 14.05
CA PHE A 69 -5.77 -15.50 13.14
C PHE A 69 -6.27 -16.84 12.58
N ARG A 70 -5.38 -17.70 12.10
CA ARG A 70 -5.74 -19.02 11.58
C ARG A 70 -6.40 -19.89 12.64
N ASN A 71 -5.83 -19.92 13.85
CA ASN A 71 -6.38 -20.68 14.98
C ASN A 71 -7.77 -20.14 15.37
N SER A 72 -8.00 -18.83 15.34
CA SER A 72 -9.32 -18.26 15.64
C SER A 72 -10.36 -18.66 14.60
N MET A 73 -9.97 -18.72 13.32
CA MET A 73 -10.84 -19.19 12.24
C MET A 73 -11.12 -20.69 12.35
N GLU A 74 -10.11 -21.51 12.67
CA GLU A 74 -10.28 -22.96 12.90
C GLU A 74 -11.19 -23.23 14.10
N SER A 75 -10.99 -22.51 15.23
CA SER A 75 -11.84 -22.63 16.42
C SER A 75 -13.30 -22.22 16.16
N MET A 76 -13.50 -21.16 15.35
CA MET A 76 -14.83 -20.76 14.91
C MET A 76 -15.48 -21.86 14.05
N TRP A 77 -14.73 -22.47 13.13
CA TRP A 77 -15.20 -23.57 12.29
C TRP A 77 -15.59 -24.80 13.12
N GLU A 78 -14.76 -25.19 14.10
CA GLU A 78 -15.09 -26.28 15.05
C GLU A 78 -16.37 -25.97 15.84
N ALA A 79 -16.54 -24.72 16.27
CA ALA A 79 -17.75 -24.31 16.98
C ALA A 79 -19.00 -24.41 16.08
N ILE A 80 -18.90 -24.08 14.79
CA ILE A 80 -19.98 -24.28 13.81
C ILE A 80 -20.33 -25.78 13.67
N GLN A 81 -19.33 -26.66 13.57
CA GLN A 81 -19.55 -28.11 13.49
C GLN A 81 -20.25 -28.65 14.74
N ASN A 82 -19.82 -28.23 15.92
CA ASN A 82 -20.44 -28.61 17.19
C ASN A 82 -21.88 -28.11 17.27
N LEU A 83 -22.16 -26.88 16.82
CA LEU A 83 -23.50 -26.32 16.77
C LEU A 83 -24.39 -27.09 15.78
N SER A 84 -23.85 -27.46 14.59
CA SER A 84 -24.62 -28.23 13.61
C SER A 84 -25.00 -29.64 14.10
N THR A 85 -24.17 -30.25 14.94
CA THR A 85 -24.40 -31.57 15.51
C THR A 85 -25.46 -31.53 16.63
N ASN A 86 -25.47 -30.48 17.43
CA ASN A 86 -26.43 -30.31 18.54
C ASN A 86 -26.88 -28.83 18.67
N PRO A 87 -27.80 -28.39 17.82
CA PRO A 87 -28.23 -26.99 17.75
C PRO A 87 -29.06 -26.54 18.94
N GLU A 88 -29.64 -27.46 19.73
CA GLU A 88 -30.41 -27.15 20.91
C GLU A 88 -29.52 -26.85 22.14
N SER A 89 -28.24 -27.19 22.08
CA SER A 89 -27.32 -26.99 23.20
C SER A 89 -27.01 -25.51 23.40
N VAL A 90 -27.44 -24.95 24.52
CA VAL A 90 -27.10 -23.57 24.93
C VAL A 90 -25.59 -23.38 25.02
N VAL A 91 -24.86 -24.42 25.47
CA VAL A 91 -23.39 -24.38 25.57
C VAL A 91 -22.75 -24.22 24.18
N ASN A 92 -23.20 -24.99 23.17
CA ASN A 92 -22.69 -24.89 21.81
C ASN A 92 -22.99 -23.52 21.16
N ARG A 93 -24.18 -22.97 21.42
CA ARG A 93 -24.55 -21.61 20.95
C ARG A 93 -23.64 -20.54 21.56
N GLN A 94 -23.43 -20.61 22.90
CA GLN A 94 -22.54 -19.66 23.56
C GLN A 94 -21.09 -19.81 23.10
N LEU A 95 -20.61 -21.04 22.92
CA LEU A 95 -19.27 -21.30 22.39
C LEU A 95 -19.11 -20.71 20.98
N PHE A 96 -20.08 -20.92 20.11
CA PHE A 96 -20.04 -20.37 18.74
C PHE A 96 -19.95 -18.84 18.76
N ILE A 97 -20.76 -18.16 19.56
CA ILE A 97 -20.71 -16.70 19.70
C ILE A 97 -19.34 -16.24 20.21
N ALA A 98 -18.82 -16.89 21.25
CA ALA A 98 -17.52 -16.56 21.81
C ALA A 98 -16.38 -16.73 20.79
N GLN A 99 -16.45 -17.76 19.93
CA GLN A 99 -15.46 -17.94 18.86
C GLN A 99 -15.62 -16.90 17.74
N CYS A 100 -16.85 -16.48 17.42
CA CYS A 100 -17.08 -15.36 16.49
C CYS A 100 -16.54 -14.03 17.03
N GLU A 101 -16.71 -13.76 18.32
CA GLU A 101 -16.13 -12.58 19.01
C GLU A 101 -14.61 -12.63 18.92
N SER A 102 -13.98 -13.75 19.27
CA SER A 102 -12.53 -13.95 19.19
C SER A 102 -11.99 -13.78 17.76
N PHE A 103 -12.69 -14.34 16.77
CA PHE A 103 -12.32 -14.19 15.37
C PHE A 103 -12.28 -12.71 14.91
N ILE A 104 -13.31 -11.93 15.23
CA ILE A 104 -13.37 -10.51 14.87
C ILE A 104 -12.35 -9.68 15.64
N GLU A 105 -12.12 -9.99 16.92
CA GLU A 105 -11.09 -9.30 17.72
C GLU A 105 -9.70 -9.54 17.13
N THR A 106 -9.36 -10.80 16.83
CA THR A 106 -8.07 -11.16 16.22
C THR A 106 -7.93 -10.51 14.84
N ALA A 107 -8.99 -10.49 14.02
CA ALA A 107 -8.98 -9.82 12.72
C ALA A 107 -8.74 -8.31 12.86
N LYS A 108 -9.38 -7.64 13.81
CA LYS A 108 -9.17 -6.20 14.07
C LYS A 108 -7.75 -5.91 14.57
N ASN A 109 -7.19 -6.79 15.39
CA ASN A 109 -5.82 -6.66 15.86
C ASN A 109 -4.82 -6.75 14.71
N ALA A 110 -4.98 -7.72 13.81
CA ALA A 110 -4.16 -7.83 12.61
C ALA A 110 -4.28 -6.60 11.70
N TYR A 111 -5.49 -6.13 11.41
CA TYR A 111 -5.70 -4.92 10.62
C TYR A 111 -5.07 -3.67 11.26
N THR A 112 -5.21 -3.53 12.59
CA THR A 112 -4.61 -2.43 13.34
C THR A 112 -3.09 -2.48 13.28
N ALA A 113 -2.48 -3.67 13.35
CA ALA A 113 -1.05 -3.86 13.23
C ALA A 113 -0.53 -3.45 11.83
N ILE A 114 -1.23 -3.87 10.75
CA ILE A 114 -0.89 -3.46 9.37
C ILE A 114 -0.94 -1.93 9.25
N THR A 115 -2.03 -1.29 9.70
CA THR A 115 -2.18 0.17 9.63
C THR A 115 -1.11 0.89 10.45
N LYS A 116 -0.75 0.37 11.62
CA LYS A 116 0.33 0.90 12.45
C LYS A 116 1.68 0.81 11.75
N TYR A 117 1.97 -0.31 11.11
CA TYR A 117 3.20 -0.49 10.33
C TYR A 117 3.24 0.47 9.13
N GLN A 118 2.13 0.63 8.38
CA GLN A 118 2.00 1.59 7.30
C GLN A 118 2.31 3.02 7.75
N ASN A 119 1.82 3.43 8.92
CA ASN A 119 2.13 4.73 9.52
C ASN A 119 3.60 4.83 9.96
N GLY A 120 4.21 3.74 10.40
CA GLY A 120 5.65 3.65 10.67
C GLY A 120 6.48 3.94 9.41
N LEU A 121 6.15 3.28 8.30
CA LEU A 121 6.76 3.53 7.00
C LEU A 121 6.54 4.97 6.52
N ASN A 122 5.37 5.54 6.77
CA ASN A 122 5.09 6.94 6.46
C ASN A 122 6.05 7.89 7.19
N THR A 123 6.36 7.61 8.45
CA THR A 123 7.35 8.37 9.21
C THR A 123 8.78 8.16 8.67
N GLU A 124 9.09 6.96 8.21
CA GLU A 124 10.40 6.65 7.61
C GLU A 124 10.62 7.41 6.31
N VAL A 125 9.60 7.60 5.46
CA VAL A 125 9.68 8.45 4.26
C VAL A 125 10.23 9.83 4.60
N ALA A 126 9.67 10.49 5.63
CA ALA A 126 10.14 11.83 6.03
C ALA A 126 11.61 11.84 6.49
N LYS A 127 12.04 10.80 7.21
CA LYS A 127 13.45 10.66 7.64
C LYS A 127 14.39 10.47 6.45
N GLN A 128 13.98 9.68 5.46
CA GLN A 128 14.81 9.42 4.28
C GLN A 128 14.87 10.63 3.35
N VAL A 129 13.77 11.36 3.16
CA VAL A 129 13.77 12.64 2.43
C VAL A 129 14.78 13.61 3.05
N LYS A 130 14.78 13.74 4.38
CA LYS A 130 15.76 14.58 5.08
C LYS A 130 17.20 14.10 4.81
N LYS A 131 17.46 12.80 4.86
CA LYS A 131 18.78 12.22 4.55
C LYS A 131 19.26 12.55 3.14
N VAL A 132 18.38 12.42 2.14
CA VAL A 132 18.69 12.76 0.75
C VAL A 132 19.05 14.26 0.63
N ASN A 133 18.29 15.14 1.26
CA ASN A 133 18.57 16.57 1.29
C ASN A 133 19.92 16.88 1.96
N ASP A 134 20.20 16.29 3.13
CA ASP A 134 21.47 16.45 3.85
C ASP A 134 22.69 15.98 3.01
N ILE A 135 22.52 14.90 2.22
CA ILE A 135 23.56 14.42 1.29
C ILE A 135 23.74 15.41 0.13
N ALA A 136 22.65 15.91 -0.43
CA ALA A 136 22.67 16.87 -1.52
C ALA A 136 23.44 18.17 -1.13
N ASP A 137 23.17 18.69 0.07
CA ASP A 137 23.86 19.85 0.61
C ASP A 137 25.36 19.61 0.76
N LYS A 138 25.77 18.46 1.29
CA LYS A 138 27.18 18.07 1.42
C LYS A 138 27.86 17.94 0.06
N ILE A 139 27.21 17.37 -0.94
CA ILE A 139 27.74 17.25 -2.31
C ILE A 139 27.91 18.64 -2.92
N ALA A 140 26.93 19.54 -2.77
CA ALA A 140 27.01 20.92 -3.25
C ALA A 140 28.17 21.70 -2.60
N ALA A 141 28.37 21.51 -1.29
CA ALA A 141 29.49 22.11 -0.56
C ALA A 141 30.85 21.56 -1.04
N LEU A 142 30.96 20.24 -1.28
CA LEU A 142 32.18 19.64 -1.83
C LEU A 142 32.46 20.09 -3.27
N ASN A 143 31.44 20.25 -4.11
CA ASN A 143 31.60 20.84 -5.44
C ASN A 143 32.25 22.23 -5.37
N LYS A 144 31.81 23.06 -4.42
CA LYS A 144 32.40 24.39 -4.19
C LYS A 144 33.87 24.27 -3.77
N THR A 145 34.16 23.44 -2.79
CA THR A 145 35.53 23.24 -2.27
C THR A 145 36.48 22.69 -3.35
N ILE A 146 36.03 21.72 -4.15
CA ILE A 146 36.81 21.16 -5.26
C ILE A 146 37.12 22.26 -6.29
N ALA A 147 36.10 23.01 -6.74
CA ALA A 147 36.30 24.08 -7.71
C ALA A 147 37.26 25.17 -7.19
N GLU A 148 37.17 25.56 -5.92
CA GLU A 148 38.08 26.53 -5.30
C GLU A 148 39.53 26.03 -5.20
N LYS A 149 39.74 24.74 -4.87
CA LYS A 149 41.07 24.14 -4.78
C LYS A 149 41.75 23.93 -6.11
N GLU A 150 40.96 23.53 -7.12
CA GLU A 150 41.45 23.24 -8.47
C GLU A 150 41.52 24.48 -9.36
N ALA A 151 40.95 25.62 -8.95
CA ALA A 151 40.95 26.88 -9.71
C ALA A 151 42.34 27.36 -10.15
N SER A 152 43.40 27.03 -9.39
CA SER A 152 44.80 27.37 -9.74
C SER A 152 45.41 26.43 -10.76
N GLY A 153 44.83 25.26 -11.02
CA GLY A 153 45.38 24.20 -11.88
C GLY A 153 46.66 23.55 -11.37
N VAL A 154 47.05 23.80 -10.12
CA VAL A 154 48.31 23.32 -9.52
C VAL A 154 48.07 22.06 -8.69
N GLU A 155 46.88 21.88 -8.13
CA GLU A 155 46.57 20.80 -7.20
C GLU A 155 45.25 20.13 -7.62
N ASN A 156 45.18 18.81 -7.55
CA ASN A 156 43.96 18.03 -7.70
C ASN A 156 43.35 17.78 -6.31
N ALA A 157 42.11 18.09 -6.12
CA ALA A 157 41.36 17.96 -4.85
C ALA A 157 40.89 16.50 -4.61
N ASN A 158 41.76 15.49 -4.76
CA ASN A 158 41.43 14.08 -4.78
C ASN A 158 40.69 13.63 -3.51
N ASP A 159 41.10 14.07 -2.33
CA ASP A 159 40.45 13.69 -1.06
C ASP A 159 38.99 14.18 -1.00
N TYR A 160 38.70 15.38 -1.50
CA TYR A 160 37.32 15.92 -1.58
C TYR A 160 36.50 15.24 -2.66
N ARG A 161 37.14 14.84 -3.76
CA ARG A 161 36.50 14.03 -4.81
C ARG A 161 36.12 12.64 -4.30
N ASP A 162 36.97 12.01 -3.49
CA ASP A 162 36.69 10.72 -2.86
C ASP A 162 35.55 10.83 -1.84
N GLN A 163 35.55 11.86 -0.99
CA GLN A 163 34.45 12.13 -0.06
C GLN A 163 33.12 12.36 -0.82
N ARG A 164 33.13 13.12 -1.92
CA ARG A 164 31.96 13.33 -2.76
C ARG A 164 31.45 12.02 -3.37
N ASN A 165 32.36 11.19 -3.88
CA ASN A 165 31.99 9.90 -4.45
C ASN A 165 31.37 8.96 -3.41
N LEU A 166 31.88 8.96 -2.16
CA LEU A 166 31.29 8.21 -1.05
C LEU A 166 29.87 8.67 -0.74
N LEU A 167 29.62 9.99 -0.74
CA LEU A 167 28.26 10.54 -0.57
C LEU A 167 27.35 10.19 -1.75
N MET A 168 27.87 10.13 -2.96
CA MET A 168 27.13 9.66 -4.13
C MET A 168 26.79 8.17 -4.03
N ASP A 169 27.71 7.33 -3.53
CA ASP A 169 27.44 5.93 -3.28
C ASP A 169 26.41 5.74 -2.16
N GLU A 170 26.43 6.58 -1.12
CA GLU A 170 25.41 6.62 -0.07
C GLU A 170 24.04 7.07 -0.64
N LEU A 171 24.00 8.11 -1.48
CA LEU A 171 22.78 8.60 -2.12
C LEU A 171 22.10 7.51 -2.95
N ALA A 172 22.88 6.67 -3.64
CA ALA A 172 22.38 5.57 -4.46
C ALA A 172 21.53 4.57 -3.68
N LYS A 173 21.73 4.43 -2.38
CA LYS A 173 20.91 3.57 -1.51
C LYS A 173 19.49 4.11 -1.33
N TYR A 174 19.34 5.43 -1.31
CA TYR A 174 18.04 6.07 -1.07
C TYR A 174 17.23 6.29 -2.33
N THR A 175 17.90 6.65 -3.43
CA THR A 175 17.24 6.95 -4.70
C THR A 175 18.17 6.72 -5.88
N TYR A 176 17.62 6.33 -7.02
CA TYR A 176 18.35 6.34 -8.29
C TYR A 176 18.49 7.76 -8.82
N TYR A 177 19.65 8.06 -9.35
CA TYR A 177 19.94 9.35 -9.95
C TYR A 177 20.88 9.21 -11.16
N THR A 178 20.84 10.19 -12.03
CA THR A 178 21.81 10.38 -13.11
C THR A 178 22.72 11.54 -12.74
N TYR A 179 23.96 11.48 -13.21
CA TYR A 179 24.91 12.53 -12.93
C TYR A 179 25.87 12.76 -14.11
N ASN A 180 26.38 13.97 -14.19
CA ASN A 180 27.50 14.37 -15.05
C ASN A 180 28.44 15.28 -14.27
N GLU A 181 29.71 15.28 -14.62
CA GLU A 181 30.70 16.19 -14.08
C GLU A 181 31.08 17.21 -15.16
N ASP A 182 31.10 18.48 -14.80
CA ASP A 182 31.49 19.57 -15.70
C ASP A 182 33.01 19.76 -15.78
N ILE A 183 33.43 20.73 -16.60
CA ILE A 183 34.87 21.01 -16.84
C ILE A 183 35.56 21.57 -15.58
N ASP A 184 34.83 22.18 -14.66
CA ASP A 184 35.32 22.71 -13.41
C ASP A 184 35.33 21.66 -12.31
N GLY A 185 35.06 20.40 -12.62
CA GLY A 185 35.03 19.31 -11.67
C GLY A 185 33.80 19.26 -10.75
N LYS A 186 32.76 20.03 -11.06
CA LYS A 186 31.49 20.04 -10.29
C LYS A 186 30.57 18.94 -10.83
N VAL A 187 29.98 18.16 -9.93
CA VAL A 187 29.01 17.11 -10.29
C VAL A 187 27.60 17.70 -10.23
N GLN A 188 26.85 17.46 -11.29
CA GLN A 188 25.42 17.76 -11.38
C GLN A 188 24.63 16.46 -11.23
N ILE A 189 23.62 16.45 -10.37
CA ILE A 189 22.83 15.26 -10.02
C ILE A 189 21.36 15.52 -10.32
N TYR A 190 20.71 14.55 -10.96
CA TYR A 190 19.31 14.63 -11.35
C TYR A 190 18.55 13.36 -10.89
N ILE A 191 17.39 13.55 -10.30
CA ILE A 191 16.43 12.49 -9.98
C ILE A 191 15.21 12.67 -10.90
N ASN A 192 14.87 11.66 -11.70
CA ASN A 192 13.76 11.71 -12.66
C ASN A 192 13.77 12.98 -13.53
N ASN A 193 14.94 13.36 -14.04
CA ASN A 193 15.21 14.56 -14.82
C ASN A 193 15.06 15.91 -14.07
N ALA A 194 14.68 15.89 -12.79
CA ALA A 194 14.67 17.08 -11.97
C ALA A 194 16.01 17.25 -11.25
N PRO A 195 16.54 18.47 -11.12
CA PRO A 195 17.83 18.70 -10.50
C PRO A 195 17.78 18.51 -8.97
N LEU A 196 18.70 17.72 -8.43
CA LEU A 196 18.99 17.62 -7.00
C LEU A 196 20.20 18.50 -6.63
N VAL A 197 21.26 18.47 -7.44
CA VAL A 197 22.44 19.31 -7.26
C VAL A 197 22.85 19.88 -8.60
N ILE A 198 22.95 21.20 -8.68
CA ILE A 198 23.53 21.91 -9.84
C ILE A 198 24.63 22.81 -9.34
N GLU A 199 25.84 22.65 -9.87
CA GLU A 199 27.02 23.40 -9.45
C GLU A 199 27.25 23.34 -7.93
N THR A 200 27.02 24.46 -7.24
CA THR A 200 27.18 24.59 -5.78
C THR A 200 25.86 24.71 -5.03
N LYS A 201 24.73 24.45 -5.72
CA LYS A 201 23.39 24.59 -5.17
C LYS A 201 22.69 23.24 -5.10
N ALA A 202 22.14 22.91 -3.93
CA ALA A 202 21.22 21.80 -3.73
C ALA A 202 19.76 22.27 -3.86
N PHE A 203 18.91 21.38 -4.39
CA PHE A 203 17.45 21.50 -4.43
C PHE A 203 16.86 20.44 -3.52
N HIS A 204 15.92 20.83 -2.69
CA HIS A 204 15.38 19.96 -1.66
C HIS A 204 14.04 19.35 -2.07
N MET A 205 13.81 18.17 -1.55
CA MET A 205 12.52 17.50 -1.54
C MET A 205 11.83 17.74 -0.20
N LYS A 206 10.51 17.72 -0.19
CA LYS A 206 9.70 17.74 1.04
C LYS A 206 8.64 16.64 0.98
N THR A 207 8.06 16.34 2.13
CA THR A 207 6.89 15.48 2.22
C THR A 207 5.62 16.33 2.27
N GLU A 208 4.61 15.96 1.49
CA GLU A 208 3.27 16.52 1.55
C GLU A 208 2.28 15.44 1.92
N SER A 209 1.42 15.72 2.92
CA SER A 209 0.38 14.78 3.35
C SER A 209 -0.78 14.80 2.36
N ALA A 210 -1.17 13.65 1.85
CA ALA A 210 -2.40 13.51 1.07
C ALA A 210 -3.62 13.75 1.98
N THR A 211 -4.52 14.66 1.55
CA THR A 211 -5.64 15.14 2.37
C THR A 211 -6.60 14.03 2.82
N GLN A 212 -6.74 12.97 2.02
CA GLN A 212 -7.69 11.89 2.30
C GLN A 212 -7.10 10.77 3.16
N THR A 213 -5.81 10.49 3.04
CA THR A 213 -5.17 9.31 3.65
C THR A 213 -4.17 9.67 4.75
N GLY A 214 -3.67 10.91 4.77
CA GLY A 214 -2.59 11.32 5.67
C GLY A 214 -1.21 10.77 5.28
N LEU A 215 -1.12 9.97 4.23
CA LEU A 215 0.14 9.40 3.75
C LEU A 215 0.96 10.44 3.00
N TYR A 216 2.28 10.39 3.16
CA TYR A 216 3.19 11.37 2.56
C TYR A 216 3.49 11.05 1.09
N ASN A 217 3.32 12.04 0.23
CA ASN A 217 3.95 12.09 -1.07
C ASN A 217 5.27 12.85 -0.97
N VAL A 218 6.22 12.49 -1.82
CA VAL A 218 7.51 13.19 -1.91
C VAL A 218 7.46 14.13 -3.10
N VAL A 219 7.61 15.43 -2.84
CA VAL A 219 7.52 16.48 -3.84
C VAL A 219 8.75 17.38 -3.80
N TRP A 220 9.04 18.07 -4.91
CA TRP A 220 10.07 19.09 -4.94
C TRP A 220 9.61 20.37 -4.22
N GLU A 221 10.47 20.94 -3.38
CA GLU A 221 10.11 22.08 -2.55
C GLU A 221 9.93 23.38 -3.36
N SER A 222 10.80 23.65 -4.33
CA SER A 222 10.92 25.00 -4.91
C SER A 222 11.19 25.07 -6.40
N ASN A 223 11.21 23.95 -7.14
CA ASN A 223 11.59 23.95 -8.56
C ASN A 223 10.43 23.74 -9.54
N GLY A 224 9.20 23.59 -9.05
CA GLY A 224 8.00 23.44 -9.87
C GLY A 224 7.85 22.09 -10.59
N PHE A 225 8.67 21.09 -10.27
CA PHE A 225 8.61 19.76 -10.90
C PHE A 225 7.51 18.85 -10.32
N GLY A 226 6.83 19.25 -9.23
CA GLY A 226 5.76 18.45 -8.63
C GLY A 226 6.27 17.20 -7.91
N ASP A 227 5.61 16.05 -8.13
CA ASP A 227 5.96 14.79 -7.50
C ASP A 227 7.33 14.27 -7.93
N VAL A 228 8.11 13.78 -6.97
CA VAL A 228 9.42 13.15 -7.26
C VAL A 228 9.24 11.76 -7.84
N TYR A 229 8.24 11.02 -7.34
CA TYR A 229 7.95 9.64 -7.75
C TYR A 229 6.49 9.51 -8.18
N LYS A 230 6.27 8.74 -9.24
CA LYS A 230 4.94 8.32 -9.66
C LYS A 230 4.53 7.07 -8.89
N GLN A 231 3.40 7.14 -8.20
CA GLN A 231 2.84 6.03 -7.40
C GLN A 231 1.62 5.37 -8.06
N ASP A 232 1.22 5.85 -9.22
CA ASP A 232 0.10 5.37 -10.05
C ASP A 232 0.54 4.43 -11.18
N GLU A 233 1.84 4.18 -11.30
CA GLU A 233 2.41 3.25 -12.25
C GLU A 233 3.16 2.12 -11.53
N ALA A 234 3.05 0.89 -12.05
CA ALA A 234 3.85 -0.22 -11.57
C ALA A 234 5.34 0.02 -11.81
N TYR A 235 6.17 -0.36 -10.84
CA TYR A 235 7.62 -0.28 -11.01
C TYR A 235 8.10 -1.23 -12.10
N SER A 236 9.20 -0.88 -12.76
CA SER A 236 9.72 -1.60 -13.91
C SER A 236 11.25 -1.57 -13.96
N THR A 237 11.85 -2.75 -14.06
CA THR A 237 13.30 -2.92 -14.24
C THR A 237 13.79 -2.28 -15.53
N ALA A 238 12.99 -2.34 -16.61
CA ALA A 238 13.32 -1.73 -17.90
C ALA A 238 13.36 -0.19 -17.83
N LYS A 239 12.45 0.40 -17.04
CA LYS A 239 12.40 1.85 -16.80
C LYS A 239 13.33 2.29 -15.65
N LYS A 240 14.01 1.35 -14.96
CA LYS A 240 14.85 1.60 -13.78
C LYS A 240 14.09 2.29 -12.64
N THR A 241 12.80 1.98 -12.48
CA THR A 241 11.99 2.50 -11.38
C THR A 241 12.02 1.60 -10.15
N ASP A 242 12.53 0.37 -10.27
CA ASP A 242 12.79 -0.58 -9.18
C ASP A 242 14.07 -0.23 -8.39
N THR A 243 14.16 1.02 -7.90
CA THR A 243 15.43 1.57 -7.37
C THR A 243 15.22 2.49 -6.18
N GLY A 244 16.13 2.35 -5.19
CA GLY A 244 16.21 3.18 -4.01
C GLY A 244 15.22 2.81 -2.90
N THR A 245 15.70 2.86 -1.66
CA THR A 245 14.88 2.54 -0.48
C THR A 245 13.68 3.47 -0.35
N LEU A 246 13.83 4.75 -0.71
CA LEU A 246 12.75 5.74 -0.60
C LEU A 246 11.54 5.37 -1.49
N TYR A 247 11.80 5.02 -2.76
CA TYR A 247 10.73 4.55 -3.64
C TYR A 247 10.24 3.15 -3.23
N GLY A 248 11.14 2.29 -2.71
CA GLY A 248 10.78 1.01 -2.13
C GLY A 248 9.74 1.13 -1.00
N ILE A 249 9.94 2.08 -0.08
CA ILE A 249 8.97 2.36 0.99
C ILE A 249 7.64 2.86 0.42
N LEU A 250 7.68 3.83 -0.49
CA LEU A 250 6.47 4.39 -1.10
C LEU A 250 5.64 3.32 -1.81
N THR A 251 6.31 2.42 -2.53
CA THR A 251 5.68 1.31 -3.25
C THR A 251 5.13 0.27 -2.27
N ALA A 252 5.92 -0.18 -1.28
CA ALA A 252 5.48 -1.19 -0.32
C ALA A 252 4.32 -0.69 0.56
N ARG A 253 4.38 0.58 1.00
CA ARG A 253 3.35 1.21 1.84
C ARG A 253 2.05 1.47 1.09
N GLY A 254 2.13 1.79 -0.22
CA GLY A 254 1.02 2.29 -1.02
C GLY A 254 0.67 3.75 -0.73
N ASN A 255 -0.35 4.25 -1.43
CA ASN A 255 -0.80 5.63 -1.37
C ASN A 255 -2.21 5.83 -0.80
N LYS A 256 -2.88 4.75 -0.43
CA LYS A 256 -4.22 4.74 0.17
C LYS A 256 -4.40 3.53 1.08
N ASN A 257 -5.43 3.55 1.92
CA ASN A 257 -5.93 2.35 2.58
C ASN A 257 -6.83 1.61 1.59
N ALA A 258 -6.69 0.30 1.52
CA ALA A 258 -7.47 -0.53 0.61
C ALA A 258 -8.54 -1.32 1.36
N VAL A 259 -9.65 -1.58 0.67
CA VAL A 259 -10.80 -2.32 1.20
C VAL A 259 -11.24 -3.42 0.22
N TYR A 260 -12.05 -4.35 0.66
CA TYR A 260 -12.50 -5.50 -0.14
C TYR A 260 -13.11 -5.12 -1.51
N SER A 261 -13.80 -3.97 -1.60
CA SER A 261 -14.41 -3.50 -2.84
C SER A 261 -13.40 -3.02 -3.89
N ASP A 262 -12.16 -2.80 -3.49
CA ASP A 262 -11.08 -2.46 -4.41
C ASP A 262 -10.57 -3.70 -5.18
N VAL A 263 -10.79 -4.90 -4.65
CA VAL A 263 -10.40 -6.17 -5.32
C VAL A 263 -11.36 -6.48 -6.46
N PRO A 264 -10.89 -6.56 -7.71
CA PRO A 264 -11.77 -6.84 -8.84
C PRO A 264 -12.35 -8.25 -8.73
N GLN A 265 -13.69 -8.37 -8.83
CA GLN A 265 -14.37 -9.65 -8.87
C GLN A 265 -14.70 -10.00 -10.33
N GLN A 266 -14.27 -11.20 -10.77
CA GLN A 266 -14.58 -11.68 -12.11
C GLN A 266 -16.08 -11.99 -12.20
N PRO A 267 -16.77 -11.55 -13.27
CA PRO A 267 -18.15 -11.94 -13.50
C PRO A 267 -18.31 -13.44 -13.62
N ASP A 268 -19.23 -14.04 -12.86
CA ASP A 268 -19.58 -15.46 -12.97
C ASP A 268 -20.44 -15.68 -14.23
N PRO A 269 -19.99 -16.47 -15.21
CA PRO A 269 -20.78 -16.74 -16.40
C PRO A 269 -22.08 -17.52 -16.12
N ASN A 270 -22.18 -18.16 -14.95
CA ASN A 270 -23.40 -18.89 -14.56
C ASN A 270 -24.43 -18.00 -13.86
N ASP A 271 -24.10 -16.72 -13.62
CA ASP A 271 -25.05 -15.77 -13.02
C ASP A 271 -26.29 -15.61 -13.92
N LYS A 272 -27.47 -15.78 -13.34
CA LYS A 272 -28.76 -15.68 -14.04
C LYS A 272 -28.99 -14.32 -14.72
N LYS A 273 -28.30 -13.26 -14.30
CA LYS A 273 -28.34 -11.96 -14.98
C LYS A 273 -27.88 -12.00 -16.43
N TYR A 274 -27.06 -13.01 -16.79
CA TYR A 274 -26.61 -13.22 -18.16
C TYR A 274 -27.53 -14.13 -18.99
N LEU A 275 -28.73 -14.44 -18.50
CA LEU A 275 -29.73 -15.15 -19.27
C LEU A 275 -30.72 -14.17 -19.91
N ASN A 276 -30.99 -14.37 -21.19
CA ASN A 276 -32.09 -13.70 -21.89
C ASN A 276 -33.46 -14.24 -21.41
N ALA A 277 -34.52 -13.59 -21.80
CA ALA A 277 -35.89 -14.01 -21.43
C ALA A 277 -36.26 -15.42 -21.93
N ASP A 278 -35.58 -15.93 -22.96
CA ASP A 278 -35.74 -17.28 -23.51
C ASP A 278 -34.80 -18.33 -22.87
N GLY A 279 -34.03 -17.93 -21.86
CA GLY A 279 -33.08 -18.77 -21.15
C GLY A 279 -31.72 -18.96 -21.87
N SER A 280 -31.49 -18.33 -23.02
CA SER A 280 -30.21 -18.33 -23.71
C SER A 280 -29.22 -17.40 -23.02
N PHE A 281 -27.92 -17.71 -23.15
CA PHE A 281 -26.87 -16.87 -22.56
C PHE A 281 -26.69 -15.56 -23.32
N ASN A 282 -26.67 -14.44 -22.60
CA ASN A 282 -26.47 -13.10 -23.15
C ASN A 282 -24.97 -12.75 -23.22
N GLN A 283 -24.34 -13.21 -24.27
CA GLN A 283 -22.91 -12.99 -24.51
C GLN A 283 -22.52 -11.50 -24.49
N THR A 284 -23.35 -10.64 -25.08
CA THR A 284 -23.06 -9.18 -25.15
C THR A 284 -23.00 -8.52 -23.78
N LEU A 285 -23.94 -8.89 -22.89
CA LEU A 285 -23.96 -8.35 -21.53
C LEU A 285 -22.75 -8.87 -20.73
N TYR A 286 -22.44 -10.17 -20.86
CA TYR A 286 -21.28 -10.77 -20.21
C TYR A 286 -19.96 -10.11 -20.68
N ASP A 287 -19.78 -9.97 -22.00
CA ASP A 287 -18.57 -9.36 -22.57
C ASP A 287 -18.39 -7.89 -22.12
N THR A 288 -19.50 -7.17 -21.97
CA THR A 288 -19.50 -5.79 -21.45
C THR A 288 -19.02 -5.76 -19.99
N ASP A 289 -19.55 -6.62 -19.14
CA ASP A 289 -19.15 -6.68 -17.72
C ASP A 289 -17.74 -7.24 -17.56
N TYR A 290 -17.34 -8.18 -18.39
CA TYR A 290 -15.97 -8.71 -18.43
C TYR A 290 -14.97 -7.66 -18.93
N GLY A 291 -15.37 -6.79 -19.84
CA GLY A 291 -14.57 -5.61 -20.24
C GLY A 291 -14.31 -4.68 -19.04
N LYS A 292 -15.37 -4.29 -18.32
CA LYS A 292 -15.25 -3.46 -17.11
C LYS A 292 -14.39 -4.12 -16.02
N TYR A 293 -14.48 -5.45 -15.88
CA TYR A 293 -13.63 -6.22 -14.97
C TYR A 293 -12.16 -6.09 -15.35
N LYS A 294 -11.81 -6.22 -16.64
CA LYS A 294 -10.43 -6.05 -17.12
C LYS A 294 -9.88 -4.65 -16.82
N ASP A 295 -10.69 -3.62 -17.05
CA ASP A 295 -10.29 -2.23 -16.73
C ASP A 295 -10.01 -2.06 -15.22
N LYS A 296 -10.85 -2.68 -14.37
CA LYS A 296 -10.62 -2.69 -12.91
C LYS A 296 -9.38 -3.48 -12.51
N VAL A 297 -9.10 -4.61 -13.17
CA VAL A 297 -7.89 -5.42 -12.92
C VAL A 297 -6.65 -4.60 -13.27
N GLU A 298 -6.65 -3.89 -14.40
CA GLU A 298 -5.53 -3.03 -14.79
C GLU A 298 -5.30 -1.92 -13.77
N LEU A 299 -6.36 -1.23 -13.35
CA LEU A 299 -6.28 -0.20 -12.31
C LEU A 299 -5.78 -0.78 -10.98
N TYR A 300 -6.31 -1.94 -10.56
CA TYR A 300 -5.89 -2.63 -9.34
C TYR A 300 -4.39 -2.97 -9.39
N ASN A 301 -3.92 -3.56 -10.48
CA ASN A 301 -2.52 -3.96 -10.64
C ASN A 301 -1.56 -2.75 -10.61
N ASN A 302 -2.00 -1.61 -11.14
CA ASN A 302 -1.17 -0.40 -11.18
C ASN A 302 -1.18 0.39 -9.86
N THR A 303 -2.14 0.15 -8.97
CA THR A 303 -2.31 0.90 -7.71
C THR A 303 -2.15 0.02 -6.49
N ILE A 304 -3.13 -0.84 -6.22
CA ILE A 304 -3.20 -1.65 -5.00
C ILE A 304 -2.31 -2.90 -5.10
N GLY A 305 -2.43 -3.64 -6.20
CA GLY A 305 -1.69 -4.88 -6.42
C GLY A 305 -0.17 -4.70 -6.56
N ASN A 306 0.27 -3.46 -6.79
CA ASN A 306 1.68 -3.08 -6.85
C ASN A 306 2.28 -2.74 -5.47
N SER A 307 1.46 -2.70 -4.43
CA SER A 307 1.88 -2.38 -3.06
C SER A 307 1.58 -3.54 -2.11
N ILE A 308 2.59 -3.94 -1.35
CA ILE A 308 2.52 -5.08 -0.43
C ILE A 308 1.43 -4.85 0.63
N LEU A 309 1.46 -3.69 1.30
CA LEU A 309 0.53 -3.42 2.40
C LEU A 309 -0.90 -3.20 1.92
N THR A 310 -1.11 -2.41 0.86
CA THR A 310 -2.48 -2.18 0.36
C THR A 310 -3.08 -3.45 -0.24
N GLN A 311 -2.26 -4.30 -0.85
CA GLN A 311 -2.71 -5.61 -1.33
C GLN A 311 -3.10 -6.52 -0.17
N ALA A 312 -2.27 -6.59 0.88
CA ALA A 312 -2.57 -7.37 2.07
C ALA A 312 -3.85 -6.88 2.77
N GLU A 313 -4.01 -5.54 2.93
CA GLU A 313 -5.24 -4.93 3.47
C GLU A 313 -6.49 -5.33 2.67
N ALA A 314 -6.45 -5.15 1.34
CA ALA A 314 -7.58 -5.42 0.48
C ALA A 314 -7.99 -6.90 0.49
N GLN A 315 -7.02 -7.80 0.41
CA GLN A 315 -7.27 -9.25 0.40
C GLN A 315 -7.74 -9.75 1.76
N PHE A 316 -7.16 -9.23 2.85
CA PHE A 316 -7.59 -9.56 4.19
C PHE A 316 -9.02 -9.07 4.46
N ASP A 317 -9.33 -7.82 4.10
CA ASP A 317 -10.70 -7.30 4.23
C ASP A 317 -11.70 -8.09 3.36
N LEU A 318 -11.30 -8.54 2.16
CA LEU A 318 -12.10 -9.41 1.30
C LEU A 318 -12.39 -10.77 1.97
N LEU A 319 -11.40 -11.37 2.61
CA LEU A 319 -11.56 -12.64 3.34
C LEU A 319 -12.56 -12.46 4.49
N ILE A 320 -12.37 -11.42 5.31
CA ILE A 320 -13.27 -11.16 6.45
C ILE A 320 -14.68 -10.84 5.98
N ASN A 321 -14.82 -9.98 4.95
CA ASN A 321 -16.12 -9.67 4.35
C ASN A 321 -16.82 -10.94 3.83
N GLY A 322 -16.09 -11.84 3.17
CA GLY A 322 -16.63 -13.10 2.69
C GLY A 322 -17.15 -14.00 3.80
N VAL A 323 -16.36 -14.19 4.86
CA VAL A 323 -16.75 -15.03 6.02
C VAL A 323 -17.96 -14.43 6.73
N VAL A 324 -17.92 -13.13 7.03
CA VAL A 324 -19.00 -12.42 7.73
C VAL A 324 -20.30 -12.42 6.90
N THR A 325 -20.22 -12.17 5.59
CA THR A 325 -21.39 -12.20 4.70
C THR A 325 -21.99 -13.60 4.66
N MET A 326 -21.16 -14.63 4.49
CA MET A 326 -21.64 -16.02 4.46
C MET A 326 -22.35 -16.40 5.76
N LEU A 327 -21.80 -16.05 6.92
CA LEU A 327 -22.42 -16.34 8.20
C LEU A 327 -23.71 -15.53 8.41
N ASN A 328 -23.70 -14.26 8.08
CA ASN A 328 -24.90 -13.43 8.14
C ASN A 328 -26.01 -13.95 7.23
N ASP A 329 -25.71 -14.40 6.01
CA ASP A 329 -26.70 -14.93 5.07
C ASP A 329 -27.35 -16.24 5.56
N VAL A 330 -26.71 -16.99 6.47
CA VAL A 330 -27.33 -18.16 7.11
C VAL A 330 -28.39 -17.74 8.13
N PHE A 331 -28.12 -16.71 8.94
CA PHE A 331 -29.04 -16.23 9.97
C PHE A 331 -30.08 -15.21 9.45
N CYS A 332 -29.71 -14.50 8.40
CA CYS A 332 -30.48 -13.41 7.80
C CYS A 332 -30.40 -13.48 6.28
N PRO A 333 -31.04 -14.47 5.62
CA PRO A 333 -30.97 -14.62 4.18
C PRO A 333 -31.54 -13.39 3.48
N ASN A 334 -30.92 -13.01 2.36
CA ASN A 334 -31.38 -11.91 1.55
C ASN A 334 -32.51 -12.35 0.62
N LEU A 335 -33.53 -11.50 0.54
CA LEU A 335 -34.59 -11.66 -0.45
C LEU A 335 -33.98 -11.52 -1.85
N LYS A 336 -34.27 -12.50 -2.71
CA LYS A 336 -33.77 -12.52 -4.09
C LYS A 336 -34.85 -12.18 -5.07
N ASP A 337 -34.50 -11.49 -6.14
CA ASP A 337 -35.41 -11.27 -7.26
C ASP A 337 -35.50 -12.51 -8.17
N LYS A 338 -36.30 -12.42 -9.23
CA LYS A 338 -36.46 -13.49 -10.23
C LYS A 338 -35.17 -13.90 -10.95
N ASN A 339 -34.14 -13.06 -10.91
CA ASN A 339 -32.83 -13.31 -11.52
C ASN A 339 -31.79 -13.78 -10.49
N ASP A 340 -32.21 -14.05 -9.24
CA ASP A 340 -31.33 -14.42 -8.13
C ASP A 340 -30.46 -13.26 -7.64
N ASP A 341 -30.79 -11.99 -8.04
CA ASP A 341 -30.12 -10.78 -7.54
C ASP A 341 -30.62 -10.50 -6.12
N ASP A 342 -29.70 -10.40 -5.17
CA ASP A 342 -29.97 -10.10 -3.75
C ASP A 342 -30.17 -8.59 -3.49
N ARG A 343 -30.11 -7.77 -4.53
CA ARG A 343 -30.32 -6.33 -4.49
C ARG A 343 -31.58 -5.95 -5.21
N ILE A 344 -32.59 -5.59 -4.44
CA ILE A 344 -33.94 -5.34 -4.92
C ILE A 344 -34.27 -3.85 -4.95
N THR A 345 -34.90 -3.39 -6.03
CA THR A 345 -35.48 -2.05 -6.11
C THR A 345 -36.84 -2.05 -5.43
N ILE A 346 -37.03 -1.18 -4.43
CA ILE A 346 -38.31 -1.03 -3.74
C ILE A 346 -39.33 -0.27 -4.61
N LYS A 347 -40.59 -0.66 -4.51
CA LYS A 347 -41.67 -0.09 -5.33
C LYS A 347 -42.12 1.31 -4.87
N SER A 348 -41.91 1.64 -3.60
CA SER A 348 -42.26 2.94 -3.01
C SER A 348 -41.17 3.38 -2.04
N ALA A 349 -40.94 4.69 -1.92
CA ALA A 349 -39.98 5.21 -0.94
C ALA A 349 -40.43 4.85 0.48
N VAL A 350 -39.49 4.47 1.33
CA VAL A 350 -39.72 4.07 2.72
C VAL A 350 -38.91 4.99 3.62
N GLU A 351 -39.58 5.58 4.61
CA GLU A 351 -38.91 6.32 5.68
C GLU A 351 -39.26 5.65 7.01
N GLY A 352 -38.31 5.53 7.89
CA GLY A 352 -38.48 4.90 9.18
C GLY A 352 -37.48 5.37 10.21
N THR A 353 -37.71 4.99 11.45
CA THR A 353 -36.80 5.25 12.56
C THR A 353 -36.38 3.92 13.15
N THR A 354 -35.09 3.77 13.40
CA THR A 354 -34.51 2.62 14.07
C THR A 354 -33.59 3.10 15.20
N LYS A 355 -33.08 2.20 16.01
CA LYS A 355 -32.17 2.54 17.11
C LYS A 355 -30.75 2.13 16.80
N ASP A 356 -29.79 2.99 17.13
CA ASP A 356 -28.36 2.64 17.06
C ASP A 356 -27.96 1.65 18.17
N ALA A 357 -26.71 1.21 18.16
CA ALA A 357 -26.17 0.30 19.17
C ALA A 357 -26.24 0.87 20.61
N ASN A 358 -26.39 2.19 20.75
CA ASN A 358 -26.51 2.91 22.01
C ASN A 358 -27.96 3.17 22.40
N GLY A 359 -28.92 2.74 21.57
CA GLY A 359 -30.35 2.95 21.80
C GLY A 359 -30.91 4.29 21.33
N ASN A 360 -30.12 5.10 20.60
CA ASN A 360 -30.57 6.37 20.03
C ASN A 360 -31.36 6.16 18.74
N ASP A 361 -32.35 6.99 18.50
CA ASP A 361 -33.14 6.91 17.28
C ASP A 361 -32.36 7.41 16.07
N ILE A 362 -32.29 6.58 15.02
CA ILE A 362 -31.72 6.91 13.71
C ILE A 362 -32.85 6.89 12.68
N THR A 363 -32.99 7.97 11.92
CA THR A 363 -33.92 8.03 10.80
C THR A 363 -33.25 7.52 9.53
N PHE A 364 -33.88 6.61 8.81
CA PHE A 364 -33.42 6.15 7.50
C PHE A 364 -34.44 6.49 6.41
N LYS A 365 -33.96 6.66 5.19
CA LYS A 365 -34.74 6.90 4.01
C LYS A 365 -34.26 6.05 2.85
N LEU A 366 -35.14 5.22 2.32
CA LEU A 366 -34.90 4.44 1.12
C LEU A 366 -35.67 5.06 -0.05
N ASP A 367 -35.04 5.15 -1.18
CA ASP A 367 -35.64 5.68 -2.40
C ASP A 367 -35.76 4.60 -3.48
N THR A 368 -36.67 4.83 -4.44
CA THR A 368 -36.95 3.86 -5.51
C THR A 368 -35.89 3.83 -6.61
N SER A 369 -34.88 4.70 -6.55
CA SER A 369 -33.80 4.76 -7.54
C SER A 369 -32.64 3.84 -7.22
N LYS A 370 -32.58 3.32 -5.99
CA LYS A 370 -31.49 2.48 -5.50
C LYS A 370 -31.95 1.05 -5.28
N LYS A 371 -31.01 0.13 -5.31
CA LYS A 371 -31.20 -1.26 -4.94
C LYS A 371 -30.73 -1.48 -3.51
N TYR A 372 -31.46 -2.32 -2.78
CA TYR A 372 -31.20 -2.64 -1.37
C TYR A 372 -31.23 -4.13 -1.14
N LYS A 373 -30.42 -4.61 -0.20
CA LYS A 373 -30.55 -5.95 0.36
C LYS A 373 -31.69 -5.95 1.38
N LEU A 374 -32.66 -6.82 1.21
CA LEU A 374 -33.82 -6.96 2.09
C LEU A 374 -33.80 -8.35 2.74
N LEU A 375 -34.22 -8.46 3.98
CA LEU A 375 -34.40 -9.75 4.64
C LEU A 375 -35.45 -10.59 3.94
N ASP A 376 -35.16 -11.85 3.65
CA ASP A 376 -36.13 -12.83 3.24
C ASP A 376 -36.80 -13.43 4.48
N VAL A 377 -37.91 -12.80 4.91
CA VAL A 377 -38.68 -13.22 6.09
C VAL A 377 -39.18 -14.67 5.96
N THR A 378 -39.46 -15.12 4.74
CA THR A 378 -40.03 -16.45 4.49
C THR A 378 -39.02 -17.56 4.72
N ASN A 379 -37.76 -17.31 4.38
CA ASN A 379 -36.68 -18.27 4.50
C ASN A 379 -35.75 -17.99 5.70
N SER A 380 -36.03 -16.92 6.48
CA SER A 380 -35.28 -16.63 7.71
C SER A 380 -35.53 -17.71 8.76
N PRO A 381 -34.46 -18.18 9.47
CA PRO A 381 -34.65 -18.99 10.64
C PRO A 381 -35.39 -18.19 11.71
N VAL A 382 -36.27 -18.87 12.46
CA VAL A 382 -37.00 -18.30 13.59
C VAL A 382 -36.47 -18.86 14.90
N GLY A 383 -36.51 -18.05 15.96
CA GLY A 383 -36.16 -18.46 17.30
C GLY A 383 -37.11 -19.54 17.83
N ALA A 384 -36.68 -20.25 18.85
CA ALA A 384 -37.51 -21.23 19.56
C ALA A 384 -38.32 -20.58 20.69
N ASP A 385 -38.50 -19.25 20.65
CA ASP A 385 -39.33 -18.49 21.57
C ASP A 385 -40.78 -18.54 21.13
N ASP A 386 -41.70 -18.25 22.08
CA ASP A 386 -43.14 -18.26 21.81
C ASP A 386 -43.58 -17.18 20.79
N ASP A 387 -42.72 -16.18 20.54
CA ASP A 387 -42.99 -15.07 19.61
C ASP A 387 -42.41 -15.36 18.20
N GLU A 388 -41.78 -16.52 17.95
CA GLU A 388 -41.15 -16.89 16.69
C GLU A 388 -40.23 -15.76 16.13
N THR A 389 -39.38 -15.21 16.99
CA THR A 389 -38.52 -14.08 16.64
C THR A 389 -37.62 -14.42 15.45
N ILE A 390 -37.68 -13.60 14.39
CA ILE A 390 -36.91 -13.78 13.20
C ILE A 390 -35.43 -13.58 13.48
N GLY A 391 -34.58 -14.42 12.87
CA GLY A 391 -33.12 -14.31 12.97
C GLY A 391 -32.61 -12.91 12.59
N THR A 392 -31.55 -12.48 13.26
CA THR A 392 -30.88 -11.20 13.00
C THR A 392 -29.47 -11.44 12.50
N GLU A 393 -28.84 -10.42 11.90
CA GLU A 393 -27.42 -10.51 11.53
C GLU A 393 -26.57 -10.87 12.74
N LEU A 394 -25.68 -11.83 12.57
CA LEU A 394 -24.72 -12.23 13.59
C LEU A 394 -23.65 -11.13 13.79
N PHE A 395 -23.13 -10.61 12.66
CA PHE A 395 -22.17 -9.53 12.65
C PHE A 395 -22.84 -8.26 12.17
N VAL A 396 -22.86 -7.24 13.00
CA VAL A 396 -23.47 -5.96 12.70
C VAL A 396 -22.39 -4.87 12.50
N ARG A 397 -22.77 -3.78 11.85
CA ARG A 397 -21.89 -2.63 11.69
C ARG A 397 -21.76 -1.82 12.95
N THR A 398 -20.59 -1.28 13.18
CA THR A 398 -20.34 -0.27 14.21
C THR A 398 -21.24 0.95 13.96
N GLY A 399 -22.02 1.34 14.96
CA GLY A 399 -22.93 2.50 14.89
C GLY A 399 -24.27 2.25 14.18
N MET A 400 -24.54 1.03 13.71
CA MET A 400 -25.88 0.65 13.21
C MET A 400 -26.67 -0.13 14.24
N SER A 401 -27.99 -0.03 14.14
CA SER A 401 -28.89 -0.82 14.98
C SER A 401 -28.90 -2.29 14.59
N ARG A 402 -29.02 -3.15 15.60
CA ARG A 402 -29.29 -4.58 15.41
C ARG A 402 -30.62 -4.86 14.71
N TYR A 403 -31.52 -3.88 14.64
CA TYR A 403 -32.90 -4.03 14.19
C TYR A 403 -33.27 -2.90 13.24
N THR A 404 -32.85 -2.98 12.01
CA THR A 404 -33.35 -2.07 10.98
C THR A 404 -34.59 -2.69 10.33
N LYS A 405 -35.72 -2.67 11.03
CA LYS A 405 -36.99 -3.07 10.43
C LYS A 405 -37.54 -1.93 9.56
N ILE A 406 -37.81 -2.24 8.31
CA ILE A 406 -38.57 -1.37 7.44
C ILE A 406 -40.06 -1.76 7.56
N THR A 407 -40.95 -0.80 7.25
CA THR A 407 -42.42 -0.92 7.30
C THR A 407 -43.04 -2.07 6.49
N LEU A 408 -42.26 -2.94 5.89
CA LEU A 408 -42.66 -4.14 5.16
C LEU A 408 -42.26 -5.45 5.87
N ASP A 409 -42.00 -5.39 7.17
CA ASP A 409 -41.45 -6.48 7.97
C ASP A 409 -40.08 -7.04 7.45
N HIS A 410 -39.35 -6.21 6.72
CA HIS A 410 -38.04 -6.59 6.17
C HIS A 410 -36.95 -5.80 6.85
N GLN A 411 -35.80 -6.45 7.07
CA GLN A 411 -34.56 -5.79 7.46
C GLN A 411 -33.83 -5.30 6.22
N VAL A 412 -33.25 -4.09 6.30
CA VAL A 412 -32.39 -3.57 5.24
C VAL A 412 -30.96 -3.67 5.69
N TYR A 413 -30.14 -4.28 4.85
CA TYR A 413 -28.72 -4.39 5.05
C TYR A 413 -27.99 -3.34 4.23
N SER A 414 -26.90 -2.88 4.76
CA SER A 414 -25.99 -2.03 4.03
C SER A 414 -24.90 -2.87 3.35
N ASP A 415 -24.55 -2.50 2.14
CA ASP A 415 -23.69 -3.25 1.24
C ASP A 415 -22.20 -3.32 1.61
N SER A 416 -21.72 -2.55 2.57
CA SER A 416 -20.28 -2.46 2.85
C SER A 416 -19.96 -2.92 4.27
N LEU A 417 -19.69 -4.19 4.46
CA LEU A 417 -19.12 -4.75 5.67
C LEU A 417 -17.59 -4.85 5.51
N SER A 418 -16.92 -3.69 5.53
CA SER A 418 -15.46 -3.66 5.73
C SER A 418 -15.12 -3.97 7.17
N LEU A 419 -13.96 -4.57 7.43
CA LEU A 419 -13.48 -4.93 8.76
C LEU A 419 -13.52 -3.75 9.75
N ILE A 420 -13.25 -2.54 9.28
CA ILE A 420 -13.33 -1.32 10.10
C ILE A 420 -14.77 -0.96 10.55
N HIS A 421 -15.77 -1.57 9.95
CA HIS A 421 -17.19 -1.32 10.21
C HIS A 421 -17.90 -2.47 10.92
N ILE A 422 -17.23 -3.61 11.15
CA ILE A 422 -17.82 -4.76 11.84
C ILE A 422 -17.74 -4.54 13.35
N SER A 423 -18.87 -4.64 14.03
CA SER A 423 -18.93 -4.67 15.49
C SER A 423 -18.95 -6.12 15.99
N GLU A 424 -18.98 -6.28 17.32
CA GLU A 424 -19.10 -7.59 17.95
C GLU A 424 -20.37 -8.30 17.46
N PRO A 425 -20.33 -9.67 17.36
CA PRO A 425 -21.48 -10.46 16.97
C PRO A 425 -22.65 -10.28 17.94
N THR A 426 -23.84 -10.24 17.39
CA THR A 426 -25.06 -10.14 18.19
C THR A 426 -25.37 -11.51 18.81
N ARG A 427 -25.78 -11.50 20.06
CA ARG A 427 -26.32 -12.73 20.67
C ARG A 427 -27.67 -13.02 20.05
N PRO A 428 -27.88 -14.22 19.47
CA PRO A 428 -29.18 -14.63 18.96
C PRO A 428 -30.23 -14.74 20.04
#